data_c7d8d24e1bad66fa1462596908b1ef96
#
_entry.id   c7d8d24e1bad66fa1462596908b1ef96
#
_cell.length_a   1.000
_cell.length_b   1.000
_cell.length_c   1.000
_cell.angle_alpha   90.00
_cell.angle_beta   90.00
_cell.angle_gamma   90.00
#
_symmetry.space_group_name_H-M   'P 1'
#
loop_
_entity.id
_entity.type
_entity.pdbx_description
1 polymer ?
#
loop_
_entity_poly.entity_id
_entity_poly.type
_entity_poly.pdbx_seq_one_letter_code
_entity_poly.pdbx_strand_id
1 'polypeptide(L)'
;AARRAAEVEKVAADINAKGGRAIAVPTDVTNSQALEALAQAAVDDFGKLTILVNNAGGSRAMGPLTELSAKDWQDCVDLNITAVWAATIAAVKRMTEGGAIVNISSLVARGPIPGSGHYGAAKAAVNSLTETFARELAPNIRVNAIMPGYIPTEVMMAALGVADESGLPALAKQLAIPMGTFGKPQDIGAAVVYLCSPASGWVTGQMLPVTGGH
;
A
#
# COMPACT_ATOMS: atom_id res chain seq x y z
N ALA A 1 6.39 -3.53 9.38
CA ALA A 1 5.31 -4.12 10.18
C ALA A 1 4.39 -4.98 9.31
N ALA A 2 3.91 -6.09 9.79
CA ALA A 2 2.87 -6.95 9.21
C ALA A 2 2.41 -7.96 10.27
N ARG A 3 1.35 -8.74 9.99
CA ARG A 3 0.81 -9.73 10.95
C ARG A 3 1.72 -10.94 11.18
N ARG A 4 2.47 -11.37 10.16
CA ARG A 4 3.34 -12.56 10.19
C ARG A 4 4.69 -12.20 10.82
N ALA A 5 4.86 -12.47 12.12
CA ALA A 5 6.04 -12.09 12.88
C ALA A 5 7.35 -12.56 12.24
N ALA A 6 7.46 -13.85 11.92
CA ALA A 6 8.68 -14.41 11.35
C ALA A 6 9.14 -13.74 10.04
N GLU A 7 8.19 -13.28 9.21
CA GLU A 7 8.52 -12.60 7.96
C GLU A 7 9.04 -11.18 8.19
N VAL A 8 8.42 -10.41 9.09
CA VAL A 8 8.90 -9.06 9.37
C VAL A 8 10.22 -9.09 10.14
N GLU A 9 10.44 -10.09 10.99
CA GLU A 9 11.71 -10.32 11.68
C GLU A 9 12.83 -10.65 10.69
N LYS A 10 12.56 -11.52 9.71
CA LYS A 10 13.51 -11.83 8.64
C LYS A 10 13.88 -10.58 7.84
N VAL A 11 12.88 -9.78 7.43
CA VAL A 11 13.15 -8.54 6.68
C VAL A 11 13.97 -7.56 7.50
N ALA A 12 13.67 -7.39 8.79
CA ALA A 12 14.46 -6.52 9.66
C ALA A 12 15.90 -7.04 9.81
N ALA A 13 16.10 -8.36 9.98
CA ALA A 13 17.43 -8.96 10.04
C ALA A 13 18.21 -8.75 8.74
N ASP A 14 17.59 -8.94 7.57
CA ASP A 14 18.22 -8.74 6.26
C ASP A 14 18.66 -7.27 6.05
N ILE A 15 17.88 -6.30 6.52
CA ILE A 15 18.23 -4.88 6.46
C ILE A 15 19.41 -4.58 7.37
N ASN A 16 19.38 -5.07 8.61
CA ASN A 16 20.44 -4.86 9.60
C ASN A 16 21.76 -5.52 9.15
N ALA A 17 21.70 -6.71 8.55
CA ALA A 17 22.88 -7.38 8.00
C ALA A 17 23.55 -6.61 6.85
N LYS A 18 22.80 -5.74 6.15
CA LYS A 18 23.32 -4.86 5.10
C LYS A 18 23.74 -3.48 5.59
N GLY A 19 23.85 -3.31 6.91
CA GLY A 19 24.27 -2.05 7.54
C GLY A 19 23.16 -1.00 7.70
N GLY A 20 21.91 -1.37 7.39
CA GLY A 20 20.74 -0.53 7.71
C GLY A 20 20.34 -0.67 9.18
N ARG A 21 19.27 0.03 9.56
CA ARG A 21 18.67 -0.07 10.91
C ARG A 21 17.17 -0.35 10.76
N ALA A 22 16.70 -1.46 11.26
CA ALA A 22 15.30 -1.86 11.21
C ALA A 22 14.88 -2.61 12.48
N ILE A 23 13.62 -2.42 12.85
CA ILE A 23 12.93 -3.22 13.87
C ILE A 23 11.73 -3.92 13.26
N ALA A 24 11.36 -5.05 13.80
CA ALA A 24 10.17 -5.80 13.44
C ALA A 24 9.07 -5.56 14.48
N VAL A 25 7.92 -5.07 14.03
CA VAL A 25 6.75 -4.88 14.90
C VAL A 25 5.57 -5.64 14.28
N PRO A 26 5.24 -6.85 14.78
CA PRO A 26 4.06 -7.58 14.33
C PRO A 26 2.79 -6.75 14.60
N THR A 27 2.04 -6.45 13.55
CA THR A 27 0.92 -5.51 13.63
C THR A 27 -0.24 -5.96 12.77
N ASP A 28 -1.44 -6.02 13.34
CA ASP A 28 -2.69 -6.07 12.58
C ASP A 28 -3.19 -4.64 12.36
N VAL A 29 -3.20 -4.21 11.11
CA VAL A 29 -3.60 -2.84 10.75
C VAL A 29 -5.10 -2.57 10.95
N THR A 30 -5.92 -3.59 11.15
CA THR A 30 -7.34 -3.43 11.49
C THR A 30 -7.54 -3.13 12.98
N ASN A 31 -6.49 -3.20 13.80
CA ASN A 31 -6.50 -2.85 15.21
C ASN A 31 -5.86 -1.45 15.41
N SER A 32 -6.69 -0.46 15.74
CA SER A 32 -6.23 0.92 15.92
C SER A 32 -5.23 1.10 17.06
N GLN A 33 -5.34 0.33 18.13
CA GLN A 33 -4.36 0.37 19.24
C GLN A 33 -3.00 -0.18 18.81
N ALA A 34 -2.98 -1.23 17.98
CA ALA A 34 -1.75 -1.75 17.41
C ALA A 34 -1.08 -0.73 16.47
N LEU A 35 -1.84 0.07 15.72
CA LEU A 35 -1.32 1.15 14.89
C LEU A 35 -0.72 2.29 15.73
N GLU A 36 -1.37 2.68 16.82
CA GLU A 36 -0.81 3.67 17.76
C GLU A 36 0.52 3.17 18.38
N ALA A 37 0.57 1.90 18.79
CA ALA A 37 1.78 1.28 19.32
C ALA A 37 2.90 1.18 18.27
N LEU A 38 2.57 0.85 17.02
CA LEU A 38 3.52 0.82 15.91
C LEU A 38 4.14 2.20 15.66
N ALA A 39 3.32 3.24 15.61
CA ALA A 39 3.80 4.61 15.41
C ALA A 39 4.67 5.08 16.59
N GLN A 40 4.34 4.67 17.82
CA GLN A 40 5.15 4.97 19.00
C GLN A 40 6.48 4.24 18.96
N ALA A 41 6.51 2.95 18.60
CA ALA A 41 7.75 2.18 18.49
C ALA A 41 8.74 2.81 17.50
N ALA A 42 8.26 3.41 16.41
CA ALA A 42 9.14 4.14 15.49
C ALA A 42 9.82 5.35 16.17
N VAL A 43 9.11 6.08 17.03
CA VAL A 43 9.68 7.21 17.77
C VAL A 43 10.64 6.72 18.84
N ASP A 44 10.28 5.68 19.58
CA ASP A 44 11.10 5.13 20.67
C ASP A 44 12.44 4.58 20.15
N ASP A 45 12.43 3.87 19.02
CA ASP A 45 13.63 3.25 18.45
C ASP A 45 14.47 4.21 17.58
N PHE A 46 13.83 5.12 16.83
CA PHE A 46 14.53 5.97 15.85
C PHE A 46 14.54 7.45 16.22
N GLY A 47 13.89 7.85 17.31
CA GLY A 47 13.83 9.21 17.80
C GLY A 47 12.77 10.08 17.11
N LYS A 48 12.26 9.68 15.95
CA LYS A 48 11.24 10.40 15.18
C LYS A 48 10.51 9.51 14.19
N LEU A 49 9.34 9.97 13.73
CA LEU A 49 8.58 9.40 12.62
C LEU A 49 8.42 10.48 11.54
N THR A 50 8.95 10.25 10.34
CA THR A 50 8.89 11.20 9.22
C THR A 50 8.32 10.60 7.93
N ILE A 51 8.17 9.29 7.88
CA ILE A 51 7.64 8.58 6.70
C ILE A 51 6.63 7.52 7.16
N LEU A 52 5.46 7.52 6.54
CA LEU A 52 4.49 6.43 6.64
C LEU A 52 4.21 5.84 5.26
N VAL A 53 4.27 4.52 5.15
CA VAL A 53 3.82 3.80 3.94
C VAL A 53 2.66 2.89 4.29
N ASN A 54 1.47 3.24 3.85
CA ASN A 54 0.27 2.43 3.98
C ASN A 54 0.21 1.41 2.83
N ASN A 55 0.91 0.28 3.00
CA ASN A 55 0.98 -0.79 2.00
C ASN A 55 0.02 -1.94 2.28
N ALA A 56 -0.33 -2.19 3.54
CA ALA A 56 -1.26 -3.26 3.87
C ALA A 56 -2.60 -3.07 3.17
N GLY A 57 -3.10 -4.11 2.53
CA GLY A 57 -4.35 -4.05 1.77
C GLY A 57 -4.56 -5.30 0.93
N GLY A 58 -5.67 -5.32 0.19
CA GLY A 58 -6.06 -6.42 -0.68
C GLY A 58 -7.51 -6.85 -0.43
N SER A 59 -7.97 -7.82 -1.21
CA SER A 59 -9.24 -8.51 -0.97
C SER A 59 -9.03 -10.00 -1.17
N ARG A 60 -9.69 -10.81 -0.35
CA ARG A 60 -9.72 -12.27 -0.48
C ARG A 60 -10.98 -12.74 -1.19
N ALA A 61 -12.04 -11.93 -1.17
CA ALA A 61 -13.27 -12.23 -1.85
C ALA A 61 -13.19 -11.75 -3.30
N MET A 62 -13.70 -12.56 -4.21
CA MET A 62 -13.88 -12.23 -5.62
C MET A 62 -15.28 -12.68 -6.03
N GLY A 63 -15.99 -11.87 -6.79
CA GLY A 63 -17.32 -12.20 -7.26
C GLY A 63 -18.17 -10.96 -7.58
N PRO A 64 -19.37 -11.15 -8.16
CA PRO A 64 -20.31 -10.06 -8.41
C PRO A 64 -20.68 -9.34 -7.11
N LEU A 65 -20.80 -8.02 -7.16
CA LEU A 65 -21.18 -7.21 -5.98
C LEU A 65 -22.52 -7.63 -5.37
N THR A 66 -23.42 -8.15 -6.20
CA THR A 66 -24.75 -8.63 -5.77
C THR A 66 -24.71 -9.93 -4.96
N GLU A 67 -23.58 -10.65 -5.00
CA GLU A 67 -23.37 -11.93 -4.31
C GLU A 67 -22.37 -11.81 -3.17
N LEU A 68 -21.74 -10.64 -3.02
CA LEU A 68 -20.76 -10.40 -1.97
C LEU A 68 -21.42 -10.41 -0.58
N SER A 69 -20.86 -11.16 0.36
CA SER A 69 -21.35 -11.15 1.73
C SER A 69 -21.09 -9.81 2.41
N ALA A 70 -21.97 -9.42 3.35
CA ALA A 70 -21.75 -8.21 4.16
C ALA A 70 -20.42 -8.28 4.95
N LYS A 71 -20.01 -9.49 5.33
CA LYS A 71 -18.72 -9.69 6.03
C LYS A 71 -17.55 -9.41 5.10
N ASP A 72 -17.54 -9.94 3.88
CA ASP A 72 -16.45 -9.72 2.92
C ASP A 72 -16.35 -8.25 2.52
N TRP A 73 -17.50 -7.58 2.38
CA TRP A 73 -17.55 -6.13 2.19
C TRP A 73 -16.88 -5.40 3.35
N GLN A 74 -17.29 -5.70 4.60
CA GLN A 74 -16.76 -5.02 5.78
C GLN A 74 -15.26 -5.31 5.99
N ASP A 75 -14.82 -6.55 5.82
CA ASP A 75 -13.41 -6.93 5.89
C ASP A 75 -12.57 -6.13 4.87
N CYS A 76 -13.09 -5.90 3.66
CA CYS A 76 -12.43 -5.09 2.65
C CYS A 76 -12.35 -3.61 3.05
N VAL A 77 -13.44 -3.05 3.58
CA VAL A 77 -13.48 -1.66 4.10
C VAL A 77 -12.49 -1.49 5.24
N ASP A 78 -12.51 -2.39 6.22
CA ASP A 78 -11.65 -2.29 7.41
C ASP A 78 -10.17 -2.37 7.04
N LEU A 79 -9.80 -3.30 6.14
CA LEU A 79 -8.42 -3.50 5.74
C LEU A 79 -7.88 -2.39 4.83
N ASN A 80 -8.70 -1.85 3.92
CA ASN A 80 -8.19 -0.95 2.87
C ASN A 80 -8.51 0.52 3.13
N ILE A 81 -9.61 0.85 3.84
CA ILE A 81 -10.03 2.23 4.10
C ILE A 81 -9.74 2.60 5.55
N THR A 82 -10.39 1.90 6.50
CA THR A 82 -10.31 2.21 7.93
C THR A 82 -8.86 2.13 8.43
N ALA A 83 -8.11 1.10 8.00
CA ALA A 83 -6.71 0.93 8.38
C ALA A 83 -5.82 2.07 7.86
N VAL A 84 -6.01 2.52 6.62
CA VAL A 84 -5.25 3.65 6.04
C VAL A 84 -5.52 4.94 6.81
N TRP A 85 -6.79 5.23 7.09
CA TRP A 85 -7.18 6.39 7.89
C TRP A 85 -6.58 6.32 9.30
N ALA A 86 -6.75 5.20 10.01
CA ALA A 86 -6.29 5.04 11.39
C ALA A 86 -4.76 5.11 11.51
N ALA A 87 -4.02 4.47 10.57
CA ALA A 87 -2.56 4.54 10.54
C ALA A 87 -2.07 5.97 10.24
N THR A 88 -2.75 6.69 9.36
CA THR A 88 -2.44 8.09 9.08
C THR A 88 -2.61 8.96 10.33
N ILE A 89 -3.74 8.83 11.05
CA ILE A 89 -3.98 9.58 12.28
C ILE A 89 -2.92 9.25 13.35
N ALA A 90 -2.58 7.97 13.55
CA ALA A 90 -1.55 7.56 14.50
C ALA A 90 -0.16 8.13 14.18
N ALA A 91 0.18 8.17 12.88
CA ALA A 91 1.46 8.71 12.43
C ALA A 91 1.53 10.23 12.53
N VAL A 92 0.50 10.95 12.07
CA VAL A 92 0.48 12.44 12.04
C VAL A 92 0.68 13.03 13.44
N LYS A 93 0.11 12.43 14.48
CA LYS A 93 0.33 12.85 15.87
C LYS A 93 1.82 12.84 16.29
N ARG A 94 2.67 12.08 15.59
CA ARG A 94 4.09 11.88 15.89
C ARG A 94 5.05 12.45 14.84
N MET A 95 4.52 12.90 13.70
CA MET A 95 5.31 13.52 12.61
C MET A 95 5.50 15.02 12.88
N THR A 96 6.14 15.36 14.00
CA THR A 96 6.30 16.74 14.49
C THR A 96 7.28 17.59 13.67
N GLU A 97 8.18 16.95 12.92
CA GLU A 97 9.14 17.61 12.02
C GLU A 97 8.67 17.63 10.55
N GLY A 98 7.39 17.28 10.31
CA GLY A 98 6.87 17.10 8.95
C GLY A 98 7.28 15.75 8.35
N GLY A 99 7.00 15.56 7.05
CA GLY A 99 7.35 14.31 6.40
C GLY A 99 6.56 13.96 5.15
N ALA A 100 6.47 12.65 4.87
CA ALA A 100 5.76 12.12 3.72
C ALA A 100 4.94 10.88 4.06
N ILE A 101 3.72 10.81 3.52
CA ILE A 101 2.84 9.64 3.60
C ILE A 101 2.63 9.13 2.18
N VAL A 102 2.81 7.83 1.98
CA VAL A 102 2.56 7.15 0.71
C VAL A 102 1.53 6.05 0.92
N ASN A 103 0.41 6.17 0.24
CA ASN A 103 -0.65 5.17 0.24
C ASN A 103 -0.53 4.26 -0.98
N ILE A 104 -0.58 2.94 -0.80
CA ILE A 104 -0.64 2.01 -1.92
C ILE A 104 -2.11 1.78 -2.29
N SER A 105 -2.51 2.45 -3.36
CA SER A 105 -3.80 2.30 -4.00
C SER A 105 -3.78 1.11 -5.00
N SER A 106 -4.43 1.24 -6.14
CA SER A 106 -4.43 0.26 -7.22
C SER A 106 -4.96 0.87 -8.51
N LEU A 107 -4.59 0.32 -9.64
CA LEU A 107 -5.20 0.65 -10.94
C LEU A 107 -6.72 0.42 -10.96
N VAL A 108 -7.23 -0.57 -10.22
CA VAL A 108 -8.67 -0.85 -10.11
C VAL A 108 -9.49 0.31 -9.51
N ALA A 109 -8.83 1.29 -8.88
CA ALA A 109 -9.48 2.51 -8.42
C ALA A 109 -10.00 3.39 -9.57
N ARG A 110 -9.43 3.25 -10.78
CA ARG A 110 -9.80 4.00 -11.99
C ARG A 110 -10.51 3.14 -13.02
N GLY A 111 -10.13 1.87 -13.14
CA GLY A 111 -10.69 0.92 -14.11
C GLY A 111 -11.44 -0.20 -13.38
N PRO A 112 -12.77 -0.23 -13.41
CA PRO A 112 -13.54 -1.26 -12.73
C PRO A 112 -13.25 -2.63 -13.36
N ILE A 113 -12.95 -3.61 -12.51
CA ILE A 113 -12.76 -5.00 -12.90
C ILE A 113 -13.94 -5.80 -12.35
N PRO A 114 -14.75 -6.45 -13.18
CA PRO A 114 -15.82 -7.33 -12.72
C PRO A 114 -15.30 -8.35 -11.70
N GLY A 115 -16.06 -8.56 -10.63
CA GLY A 115 -15.68 -9.45 -9.53
C GLY A 115 -14.78 -8.83 -8.47
N SER A 116 -14.26 -7.61 -8.66
CA SER A 116 -13.44 -6.90 -7.65
C SER A 116 -13.99 -5.52 -7.28
N GLY A 117 -15.28 -5.28 -7.48
CA GLY A 117 -15.90 -3.97 -7.32
C GLY A 117 -15.77 -3.37 -5.92
N HIS A 118 -15.89 -4.18 -4.87
CA HIS A 118 -15.67 -3.75 -3.47
C HIS A 118 -14.22 -3.27 -3.23
N TYR A 119 -13.24 -3.99 -3.79
CA TYR A 119 -11.84 -3.59 -3.70
C TYR A 119 -11.55 -2.33 -4.52
N GLY A 120 -12.13 -2.22 -5.72
CA GLY A 120 -12.05 -1.01 -6.54
C GLY A 120 -12.61 0.21 -5.82
N ALA A 121 -13.80 0.08 -5.21
CA ALA A 121 -14.41 1.13 -4.39
C ALA A 121 -13.52 1.53 -3.20
N ALA A 122 -12.95 0.54 -2.49
CA ALA A 122 -12.05 0.80 -1.37
C ALA A 122 -10.78 1.54 -1.82
N LYS A 123 -10.18 1.17 -2.95
CA LYS A 123 -8.99 1.86 -3.47
C LYS A 123 -9.30 3.24 -4.05
N ALA A 124 -10.51 3.47 -4.57
CA ALA A 124 -10.98 4.81 -4.93
C ALA A 124 -11.14 5.70 -3.68
N ALA A 125 -11.64 5.15 -2.58
CA ALA A 125 -11.69 5.85 -1.30
C ALA A 125 -10.28 6.22 -0.79
N VAL A 126 -9.28 5.35 -0.95
CA VAL A 126 -7.87 5.67 -0.61
C VAL A 126 -7.34 6.85 -1.44
N ASN A 127 -7.70 6.93 -2.74
CA ASN A 127 -7.34 8.09 -3.56
C ASN A 127 -7.95 9.39 -3.01
N SER A 128 -9.25 9.36 -2.67
CA SER A 128 -9.93 10.51 -2.07
C SER A 128 -9.33 10.91 -0.72
N LEU A 129 -9.03 9.95 0.16
CA LEU A 129 -8.34 10.21 1.43
C LEU A 129 -6.96 10.84 1.20
N THR A 130 -6.23 10.39 0.18
CA THR A 130 -4.91 10.92 -0.18
C THR A 130 -4.99 12.41 -0.53
N GLU A 131 -5.94 12.80 -1.38
CA GLU A 131 -6.16 14.21 -1.76
C GLU A 131 -6.59 15.07 -0.57
N THR A 132 -7.47 14.54 0.26
CA THR A 132 -7.96 15.25 1.45
C THR A 132 -6.82 15.49 2.45
N PHE A 133 -6.11 14.43 2.85
CA PHE A 133 -4.97 14.55 3.76
C PHE A 133 -3.85 15.44 3.19
N ALA A 134 -3.61 15.39 1.88
CA ALA A 134 -2.62 16.26 1.25
C ALA A 134 -2.93 17.75 1.45
N ARG A 135 -4.20 18.13 1.40
CA ARG A 135 -4.64 19.52 1.61
C ARG A 135 -4.66 19.91 3.08
N GLU A 136 -5.10 19.00 3.95
CA GLU A 136 -5.22 19.26 5.38
C GLU A 136 -3.87 19.29 6.10
N LEU A 137 -2.88 18.52 5.63
CA LEU A 137 -1.58 18.39 6.29
C LEU A 137 -0.47 19.25 5.67
N ALA A 138 -0.74 19.90 4.54
CA ALA A 138 0.18 20.87 3.95
C ALA A 138 0.36 22.08 4.87
N PRO A 139 1.54 22.73 4.87
CA PRO A 139 2.72 22.41 4.08
C PRO A 139 3.66 21.38 4.73
N ASN A 140 3.35 20.90 5.93
CA ASN A 140 4.30 20.15 6.75
C ASN A 140 4.45 18.69 6.30
N ILE A 141 3.36 18.05 5.84
CA ILE A 141 3.37 16.65 5.45
C ILE A 141 2.80 16.53 4.04
N ARG A 142 3.56 15.89 3.15
CA ARG A 142 3.08 15.53 1.82
C ARG A 142 2.40 14.18 1.85
N VAL A 143 1.28 14.04 1.15
CA VAL A 143 0.54 12.78 1.07
C VAL A 143 0.27 12.46 -0.39
N ASN A 144 0.75 11.30 -0.85
CA ASN A 144 0.57 10.82 -2.21
C ASN A 144 0.15 9.35 -2.22
N ALA A 145 -0.39 8.89 -3.33
CA ALA A 145 -0.66 7.48 -3.56
C ALA A 145 0.11 6.94 -4.76
N ILE A 146 0.44 5.66 -4.73
CA ILE A 146 0.88 4.89 -5.87
C ILE A 146 -0.27 3.99 -6.30
N MET A 147 -0.51 3.89 -7.60
CA MET A 147 -1.47 2.96 -8.18
C MET A 147 -0.70 1.89 -8.95
N PRO A 148 -0.37 0.75 -8.32
CA PRO A 148 0.24 -0.37 -9.01
C PRO A 148 -0.70 -0.95 -10.08
N GLY A 149 -0.13 -1.37 -11.19
CA GLY A 149 -0.76 -2.26 -12.13
C GLY A 149 -0.59 -3.72 -11.73
N TYR A 150 -0.28 -4.56 -12.68
CA TYR A 150 -0.08 -6.00 -12.48
C TYR A 150 1.31 -6.29 -11.88
N ILE A 151 1.34 -6.55 -10.57
CA ILE A 151 2.54 -6.98 -9.83
C ILE A 151 2.31 -8.42 -9.35
N PRO A 152 3.16 -9.41 -9.70
CA PRO A 152 2.95 -10.83 -9.40
C PRO A 152 3.16 -11.12 -7.91
N THR A 153 2.18 -10.73 -7.10
CA THR A 153 2.09 -11.11 -5.69
C THR A 153 1.43 -12.49 -5.56
N GLU A 154 1.66 -13.20 -4.44
CA GLU A 154 1.01 -14.47 -4.15
C GLU A 154 -0.52 -14.40 -4.35
N VAL A 155 -1.15 -13.32 -3.88
CA VAL A 155 -2.61 -13.12 -4.00
C VAL A 155 -3.02 -12.97 -5.46
N MET A 156 -2.27 -12.19 -6.25
CA MET A 156 -2.58 -11.97 -7.66
C MET A 156 -2.32 -13.23 -8.50
N MET A 157 -1.22 -13.93 -8.25
CA MET A 157 -0.90 -15.18 -8.92
C MET A 157 -2.02 -16.22 -8.70
N ALA A 158 -2.46 -16.36 -7.44
CA ALA A 158 -3.58 -17.25 -7.11
C ALA A 158 -4.90 -16.82 -7.80
N ALA A 159 -5.22 -15.52 -7.82
CA ALA A 159 -6.42 -14.99 -8.47
C ALA A 159 -6.43 -15.20 -10.00
N LEU A 160 -5.24 -15.20 -10.62
CA LEU A 160 -5.08 -15.42 -12.06
C LEU A 160 -4.84 -16.90 -12.45
N GLY A 161 -4.83 -17.81 -11.46
CA GLY A 161 -4.59 -19.24 -11.68
C GLY A 161 -3.17 -19.57 -12.19
N VAL A 162 -2.19 -18.73 -11.88
CA VAL A 162 -0.79 -18.91 -12.29
C VAL A 162 -0.02 -19.57 -11.15
N ALA A 163 0.53 -20.75 -11.42
CA ALA A 163 1.23 -21.55 -10.41
C ALA A 163 2.65 -21.01 -10.11
N ASP A 164 3.32 -20.46 -11.11
CA ASP A 164 4.68 -19.94 -11.01
C ASP A 164 4.95 -18.83 -12.05
N GLU A 165 6.13 -18.22 -11.99
CA GLU A 165 6.50 -17.10 -12.86
C GLU A 165 6.63 -17.47 -14.36
N SER A 166 6.70 -18.74 -14.72
CA SER A 166 6.85 -19.18 -16.11
C SER A 166 5.63 -18.84 -16.98
N GLY A 167 4.45 -18.76 -16.36
CA GLY A 167 3.20 -18.36 -17.03
C GLY A 167 3.05 -16.85 -17.26
N LEU A 168 3.85 -16.01 -16.61
CA LEU A 168 3.71 -14.56 -16.65
C LEU A 168 3.89 -13.94 -18.05
N PRO A 169 4.84 -14.38 -18.91
CA PRO A 169 5.00 -13.79 -20.26
C PRO A 169 3.75 -13.98 -21.14
N ALA A 170 3.15 -15.17 -21.11
CA ALA A 170 1.93 -15.45 -21.88
C ALA A 170 0.75 -14.62 -21.36
N LEU A 171 0.62 -14.52 -20.04
CA LEU A 171 -0.42 -13.75 -19.40
C LEU A 171 -0.24 -12.24 -19.62
N ALA A 172 0.98 -11.71 -19.62
CA ALA A 172 1.26 -10.31 -19.94
C ALA A 172 0.77 -9.94 -21.35
N LYS A 173 0.96 -10.85 -22.31
CA LYS A 173 0.45 -10.69 -23.68
C LYS A 173 -1.09 -10.76 -23.71
N GLN A 174 -1.70 -11.69 -22.99
CA GLN A 174 -3.15 -11.82 -22.90
C GLN A 174 -3.80 -10.58 -22.27
N LEU A 175 -3.19 -10.02 -21.22
CA LEU A 175 -3.62 -8.80 -20.55
C LEU A 175 -3.28 -7.54 -21.33
N ALA A 176 -2.60 -7.66 -22.48
CA ALA A 176 -2.16 -6.56 -23.32
C ALA A 176 -1.37 -5.48 -22.56
N ILE A 177 -0.50 -5.90 -21.62
CA ILE A 177 0.35 -4.94 -20.90
C ILE A 177 1.28 -4.24 -21.90
N PRO A 178 1.22 -2.90 -22.05
CA PRO A 178 1.98 -2.21 -23.09
C PRO A 178 3.49 -2.42 -23.02
N MET A 179 4.06 -2.50 -21.81
CA MET A 179 5.49 -2.83 -21.63
C MET A 179 5.81 -4.32 -21.85
N GLY A 180 4.83 -5.17 -22.14
CA GLY A 180 5.00 -6.60 -22.46
C GLY A 180 5.37 -7.49 -21.27
N THR A 181 5.52 -6.95 -20.09
CA THR A 181 5.90 -7.67 -18.87
C THR A 181 5.09 -7.22 -17.67
N PHE A 182 4.99 -8.09 -16.67
CA PHE A 182 4.54 -7.68 -15.34
C PHE A 182 5.55 -6.74 -14.68
N GLY A 183 5.07 -5.83 -13.84
CA GLY A 183 5.94 -5.04 -12.96
C GLY A 183 6.53 -5.91 -11.84
N LYS A 184 7.53 -5.39 -11.16
CA LYS A 184 8.19 -6.04 -10.02
C LYS A 184 7.90 -5.26 -8.74
N PRO A 185 7.93 -5.89 -7.56
CA PRO A 185 7.82 -5.18 -6.29
C PRO A 185 8.81 -4.01 -6.15
N GLN A 186 10.00 -4.14 -6.76
CA GLN A 186 11.04 -3.11 -6.78
C GLN A 186 10.62 -1.85 -7.54
N ASP A 187 9.77 -1.96 -8.57
CA ASP A 187 9.27 -0.81 -9.32
C ASP A 187 8.37 0.05 -8.43
N ILE A 188 7.55 -0.60 -7.60
CA ILE A 188 6.73 0.09 -6.60
C ILE A 188 7.62 0.68 -5.49
N GLY A 189 8.62 -0.08 -5.02
CA GLY A 189 9.58 0.40 -4.03
C GLY A 189 10.34 1.65 -4.48
N ALA A 190 10.77 1.72 -5.76
CA ALA A 190 11.42 2.89 -6.33
C ALA A 190 10.51 4.13 -6.34
N ALA A 191 9.23 3.94 -6.67
CA ALA A 191 8.24 5.03 -6.61
C ALA A 191 7.99 5.50 -5.17
N VAL A 192 7.96 4.59 -4.18
CA VAL A 192 7.89 4.94 -2.76
C VAL A 192 9.08 5.78 -2.35
N VAL A 193 10.30 5.36 -2.68
CA VAL A 193 11.53 6.10 -2.37
C VAL A 193 11.48 7.50 -2.97
N TYR A 194 11.07 7.66 -4.24
CA TYR A 194 10.89 8.97 -4.86
C TYR A 194 9.92 9.84 -4.08
N LEU A 195 8.70 9.34 -3.80
CA LEU A 195 7.66 10.11 -3.12
C LEU A 195 8.01 10.44 -1.64
N CYS A 196 8.87 9.66 -1.02
CA CYS A 196 9.36 9.92 0.34
C CYS A 196 10.60 10.84 0.38
N SER A 197 11.25 11.07 -0.76
CA SER A 197 12.51 11.83 -0.85
C SER A 197 12.29 13.33 -1.06
N PRO A 198 13.31 14.19 -0.84
CA PRO A 198 13.28 15.60 -1.18
C PRO A 198 13.05 15.87 -2.69
N ALA A 199 13.36 14.91 -3.59
CA ALA A 199 13.13 15.04 -5.02
C ALA A 199 11.65 15.23 -5.38
N SER A 200 10.73 14.83 -4.50
CA SER A 200 9.28 15.05 -4.64
C SER A 200 8.75 16.19 -3.76
N GLY A 201 9.60 17.15 -3.37
CA GLY A 201 9.25 18.23 -2.43
C GLY A 201 8.05 19.10 -2.84
N TRP A 202 7.73 19.17 -4.14
CA TRP A 202 6.57 19.88 -4.68
C TRP A 202 5.43 18.95 -5.15
N VAL A 203 5.45 17.68 -4.70
CA VAL A 203 4.47 16.65 -5.08
C VAL A 203 3.65 16.26 -3.87
N THR A 204 2.37 16.64 -3.85
CA THR A 204 1.39 16.24 -2.83
C THR A 204 0.00 16.09 -3.47
N GLY A 205 -0.85 15.23 -2.94
CA GLY A 205 -2.18 14.94 -3.44
C GLY A 205 -2.20 14.18 -4.77
N GLN A 206 -1.08 13.55 -5.18
CA GLN A 206 -0.99 12.88 -6.47
C GLN A 206 -1.19 11.38 -6.35
N MET A 207 -1.86 10.80 -7.34
CA MET A 207 -1.97 9.36 -7.55
C MET A 207 -1.05 8.98 -8.72
N LEU A 208 0.12 8.41 -8.41
CA LEU A 208 1.14 8.01 -9.37
C LEU A 208 0.86 6.60 -9.93
N PRO A 209 0.46 6.45 -11.20
CA PRO A 209 0.35 5.13 -11.81
C PRO A 209 1.73 4.51 -12.05
N VAL A 210 1.91 3.27 -11.61
CA VAL A 210 3.09 2.43 -11.92
C VAL A 210 2.55 1.13 -12.50
N THR A 211 2.22 1.13 -13.78
CA THR A 211 1.30 0.16 -14.39
C THR A 211 1.84 -0.53 -15.62
N GLY A 212 3.00 -0.14 -16.12
CA GLY A 212 3.52 -0.65 -17.40
C GLY A 212 2.72 -0.18 -18.62
N GLY A 213 1.97 0.95 -18.48
CA GLY A 213 1.24 1.62 -19.59
C GLY A 213 -0.27 1.43 -19.58
N HIS A 214 -0.85 0.77 -18.55
CA HIS A 214 -2.32 0.71 -18.37
C HIS A 214 -2.89 1.98 -17.79
#